data_48723bce5d0faf1e88bc2ac8aa78dc4b
#
_entry.id   48723bce5d0faf1e88bc2ac8aa78dc4b
#
_cell.length_a   1.000
_cell.length_b   1.000
_cell.length_c   1.000
_cell.angle_alpha   90.00
_cell.angle_beta   90.00
_cell.angle_gamma   90.00
#
_symmetry.space_group_name_H-M   'P 1'
#
loop_
_entity.id
_entity.type
_entity.pdbx_description
1 polymer ?
#
loop_
_entity_poly.entity_id
_entity_poly.type
_entity_poly.pdbx_seq_one_letter_code
_entity_poly.pdbx_strand_id
1 'polypeptide(L)'
;MGTQNTPPNFRPISRHDGLFKERVHDSYKSKEKPQEPSVCSQCGAVFHEGRWQWLQTPANAHSLQCLACHRIHDHYPAGFLTMKGEFFLAHRDEIMHLVHNHEQLERKEHPLQRIIAEEEKEGATLVTTTDIHLARGIGEALHHAYQGELDFHYNPEQNLLRVTWTH
;
A
#
# COMPACT_ATOMS: atom_id res chain seq x y z
N MET A 1 19.21 21.93 -1.48
CA MET A 1 17.89 21.71 -2.12
C MET A 1 18.03 20.51 -3.03
N GLY A 2 17.64 19.33 -2.53
CA GLY A 2 17.65 18.14 -3.37
C GLY A 2 16.54 18.23 -4.38
N THR A 3 16.85 18.32 -5.65
CA THR A 3 15.90 18.01 -6.71
C THR A 3 15.51 16.56 -6.52
N GLN A 4 14.34 16.34 -5.91
CA GLN A 4 13.76 15.01 -5.86
C GLN A 4 13.59 14.56 -7.31
N ASN A 5 14.33 13.53 -7.69
CA ASN A 5 14.28 12.95 -9.02
C ASN A 5 12.95 12.19 -9.14
N THR A 6 11.86 12.96 -9.25
CA THR A 6 10.52 12.39 -9.42
C THR A 6 10.45 11.72 -10.79
N PRO A 7 10.17 10.44 -10.87
CA PRO A 7 10.02 9.75 -12.15
C PRO A 7 8.99 10.46 -13.03
N PRO A 8 9.11 10.37 -14.35
CA PRO A 8 8.10 10.92 -15.25
C PRO A 8 6.71 10.36 -14.90
N ASN A 9 5.70 11.20 -15.10
CA ASN A 9 4.28 10.90 -14.84
C ASN A 9 3.84 10.86 -13.35
N PHE A 10 4.73 11.13 -12.40
CA PHE A 10 4.33 11.37 -11.01
C PHE A 10 4.09 12.86 -10.78
N ARG A 11 2.98 13.20 -10.14
CA ARG A 11 2.65 14.57 -9.73
C ARG A 11 2.64 14.70 -8.21
N PRO A 12 3.12 15.82 -7.67
CA PRO A 12 2.96 16.09 -6.24
C PRO A 12 1.49 16.29 -5.90
N ILE A 13 1.08 15.82 -4.73
CA ILE A 13 -0.26 16.04 -4.17
C ILE A 13 -0.14 16.51 -2.73
N SER A 14 -1.10 17.33 -2.31
CA SER A 14 -1.16 17.79 -0.92
C SER A 14 -1.65 16.70 0.02
N ARG A 15 -1.20 16.73 1.27
CA ARG A 15 -1.73 15.89 2.35
C ARG A 15 -3.23 16.05 2.56
N HIS A 16 -3.75 17.23 2.23
CA HIS A 16 -5.15 17.58 2.40
C HIS A 16 -6.00 17.31 1.16
N ASP A 17 -5.37 16.87 0.06
CA ASP A 17 -6.13 16.45 -1.11
C ASP A 17 -6.98 15.23 -0.74
N GLY A 18 -8.24 15.28 -1.06
CA GLY A 18 -9.20 14.22 -0.78
C GLY A 18 -8.78 12.88 -1.37
N LEU A 19 -9.47 11.84 -0.97
CA LEU A 19 -9.25 10.48 -1.47
C LEU A 19 -9.05 10.47 -2.98
N PHE A 20 -8.00 9.79 -3.42
CA PHE A 20 -7.74 9.57 -4.83
C PHE A 20 -8.97 8.92 -5.46
N LYS A 21 -9.51 9.54 -6.48
CA LYS A 21 -10.47 8.86 -7.33
C LYS A 21 -9.68 7.82 -8.11
N GLU A 22 -9.81 6.58 -7.73
CA GLU A 22 -9.26 5.48 -8.50
C GLU A 22 -9.85 5.56 -9.91
N ARG A 23 -9.02 6.03 -10.84
CA ARG A 23 -9.36 5.91 -12.25
C ARG A 23 -9.00 4.51 -12.72
N VAL A 24 -9.81 3.98 -13.60
CA VAL A 24 -9.92 2.58 -14.04
C VAL A 24 -8.71 2.08 -14.85
N HIS A 25 -7.47 2.33 -14.40
CA HIS A 25 -6.27 1.91 -15.15
C HIS A 25 -5.24 1.16 -14.30
N ASP A 26 -5.68 0.50 -13.24
CA ASP A 26 -4.84 -0.49 -12.58
C ASP A 26 -4.76 -1.73 -13.47
N SER A 27 -3.58 -2.02 -14.03
CA SER A 27 -3.34 -3.18 -14.88
C SER A 27 -3.63 -4.53 -14.18
N TYR A 28 -3.69 -4.53 -12.85
CA TYR A 28 -4.05 -5.68 -12.04
C TYR A 28 -5.53 -5.75 -11.69
N LYS A 29 -6.28 -4.67 -11.88
CA LYS A 29 -7.70 -4.66 -11.61
C LYS A 29 -8.43 -5.30 -12.79
N SER A 30 -8.98 -6.49 -12.58
CA SER A 30 -9.87 -7.11 -13.55
C SER A 30 -11.02 -6.16 -13.87
N LYS A 31 -11.37 -6.03 -15.15
CA LYS A 31 -12.53 -5.25 -15.59
C LYS A 31 -13.85 -5.90 -15.16
N GLU A 32 -13.78 -7.17 -14.78
CA GLU A 32 -14.93 -7.93 -14.32
C GLU A 32 -14.89 -8.12 -12.82
N LYS A 33 -16.03 -7.92 -12.19
CA LYS A 33 -16.25 -8.22 -10.79
C LYS A 33 -16.08 -9.72 -10.55
N PRO A 34 -15.38 -10.17 -9.50
CA PRO A 34 -15.31 -11.60 -9.18
C PRO A 34 -16.71 -12.19 -8.99
N GLN A 35 -16.84 -13.46 -9.31
CA GLN A 35 -18.06 -14.21 -8.98
C GLN A 35 -18.22 -14.27 -7.47
N GLU A 36 -19.46 -14.24 -6.99
CA GLU A 36 -19.74 -14.31 -5.56
C GLU A 36 -20.40 -15.63 -5.16
N PRO A 37 -19.96 -16.26 -4.08
CA PRO A 37 -18.76 -15.95 -3.32
C PRO A 37 -17.49 -16.49 -4.01
N SER A 38 -16.36 -15.81 -3.82
CA SER A 38 -15.04 -16.27 -4.25
C SER A 38 -14.06 -16.31 -3.08
N VAL A 39 -13.10 -17.21 -3.13
CA VAL A 39 -12.04 -17.32 -2.13
C VAL A 39 -10.67 -17.25 -2.81
N CYS A 40 -9.75 -16.48 -2.21
CA CYS A 40 -8.37 -16.49 -2.66
C CYS A 40 -7.68 -17.78 -2.26
N SER A 41 -7.17 -18.53 -3.25
CA SER A 41 -6.44 -19.78 -3.03
C SER A 41 -5.12 -19.62 -2.26
N GLN A 42 -4.59 -18.40 -2.19
CA GLN A 42 -3.30 -18.09 -1.55
C GLN A 42 -3.47 -17.62 -0.10
N CYS A 43 -4.35 -16.66 0.16
CA CYS A 43 -4.48 -16.04 1.47
C CYS A 43 -5.77 -16.38 2.22
N GLY A 44 -6.75 -16.96 1.53
CA GLY A 44 -8.04 -17.32 2.14
C GLY A 44 -9.04 -16.17 2.29
N ALA A 45 -8.73 -14.97 1.80
CA ALA A 45 -9.70 -13.87 1.77
C ALA A 45 -10.91 -14.24 0.91
N VAL A 46 -12.10 -13.84 1.34
CA VAL A 46 -13.37 -14.16 0.68
C VAL A 46 -13.99 -12.91 0.10
N PHE A 47 -14.33 -12.97 -1.19
CA PHE A 47 -15.11 -11.93 -1.85
C PHE A 47 -16.60 -12.25 -1.71
N HIS A 48 -17.31 -11.40 -0.97
CA HIS A 48 -18.73 -11.57 -0.68
C HIS A 48 -19.39 -10.20 -0.46
N GLU A 49 -20.60 -10.04 -0.94
CA GLU A 49 -21.33 -8.76 -0.86
C GLU A 49 -20.54 -7.56 -1.39
N GLY A 50 -19.83 -7.77 -2.48
CA GLY A 50 -19.10 -6.73 -3.20
C GLY A 50 -17.75 -6.32 -2.60
N ARG A 51 -17.26 -7.02 -1.58
CA ARG A 51 -15.98 -6.69 -0.94
C ARG A 51 -15.19 -7.92 -0.48
N TRP A 52 -13.88 -7.77 -0.36
CA TRP A 52 -13.00 -8.76 0.24
C TRP A 52 -13.08 -8.67 1.76
N GLN A 53 -13.17 -9.85 2.41
CA GLN A 53 -13.36 -10.00 3.85
C GLN A 53 -12.64 -11.24 4.37
N TRP A 54 -12.37 -11.27 5.65
CA TRP A 54 -11.95 -12.48 6.34
C TRP A 54 -13.20 -13.19 6.86
N LEU A 55 -13.65 -14.20 6.12
CA LEU A 55 -14.80 -15.01 6.46
C LEU A 55 -14.44 -16.49 6.38
N GLN A 56 -15.23 -17.34 7.03
CA GLN A 56 -15.17 -18.77 6.77
C GLN A 56 -15.54 -19.01 5.30
N THR A 57 -14.74 -19.82 4.63
CA THR A 57 -14.94 -20.11 3.20
C THR A 57 -16.29 -20.75 2.95
N PRO A 58 -17.19 -20.13 2.15
CA PRO A 58 -18.45 -20.76 1.76
C PRO A 58 -18.22 -22.04 0.95
N ALA A 59 -19.10 -23.03 1.11
CA ALA A 59 -18.98 -24.32 0.42
C ALA A 59 -19.05 -24.21 -1.12
N ASN A 60 -19.72 -23.17 -1.61
CA ASN A 60 -19.89 -22.91 -3.06
C ASN A 60 -18.96 -21.83 -3.59
N ALA A 61 -17.91 -21.48 -2.86
CA ALA A 61 -16.99 -20.42 -3.28
C ALA A 61 -16.15 -20.83 -4.49
N HIS A 62 -16.04 -19.90 -5.44
CA HIS A 62 -15.14 -20.02 -6.58
C HIS A 62 -13.70 -19.73 -6.13
N SER A 63 -12.74 -20.49 -6.63
CA SER A 63 -11.34 -20.29 -6.31
C SER A 63 -10.69 -19.33 -7.31
N LEU A 64 -9.94 -18.34 -6.79
CA LEU A 64 -9.16 -17.41 -7.60
C LEU A 64 -7.95 -16.90 -6.79
N GLN A 65 -7.04 -16.22 -7.44
CA GLN A 65 -5.97 -15.47 -6.77
C GLN A 65 -6.40 -14.02 -6.62
N CYS A 66 -6.40 -13.48 -5.39
CA CYS A 66 -6.76 -12.09 -5.19
C CYS A 66 -5.67 -11.15 -5.74
N LEU A 67 -6.05 -9.90 -5.97
CA LEU A 67 -5.18 -8.88 -6.54
C LEU A 67 -3.91 -8.66 -5.71
N ALA A 68 -4.01 -8.67 -4.39
CA ALA A 68 -2.87 -8.51 -3.51
C ALA A 68 -1.88 -9.67 -3.62
N CYS A 69 -2.37 -10.92 -3.61
CA CYS A 69 -1.52 -12.09 -3.79
C CYS A 69 -0.86 -12.10 -5.17
N HIS A 70 -1.56 -11.65 -6.19
CA HIS A 70 -1.01 -11.51 -7.54
C HIS A 70 0.16 -10.50 -7.56
N ARG A 71 -0.01 -9.32 -6.97
CA ARG A 71 1.04 -8.31 -6.85
C ARG A 71 2.23 -8.80 -6.03
N ILE A 72 1.99 -9.52 -4.95
CA ILE A 72 3.06 -10.12 -4.13
C ILE A 72 3.85 -11.14 -4.93
N HIS A 73 3.17 -12.02 -5.64
CA HIS A 73 3.81 -13.04 -6.48
C HIS A 73 4.67 -12.41 -7.58
N ASP A 74 4.17 -11.36 -8.23
CA ASP A 74 4.85 -10.70 -9.35
C ASP A 74 5.88 -9.66 -8.89
N HIS A 75 6.00 -9.41 -7.58
CA HIS A 75 6.82 -8.31 -7.04
C HIS A 75 6.49 -6.95 -7.68
N TYR A 76 5.20 -6.68 -7.85
CA TYR A 76 4.71 -5.47 -8.53
C TYR A 76 3.89 -4.56 -7.59
N PRO A 77 4.57 -3.66 -6.84
CA PRO A 77 3.90 -2.81 -5.87
C PRO A 77 3.05 -1.72 -6.49
N ALA A 78 2.03 -1.29 -5.75
CA ALA A 78 1.25 -0.10 -6.04
C ALA A 78 1.69 1.11 -5.22
N GLY A 79 2.11 0.89 -3.97
CA GLY A 79 2.60 1.92 -3.07
C GLY A 79 4.07 1.74 -2.73
N PHE A 80 4.77 2.88 -2.61
CA PHE A 80 6.18 2.96 -2.27
C PHE A 80 6.35 3.97 -1.15
N LEU A 81 6.77 3.53 0.03
CA LEU A 81 7.04 4.39 1.17
C LEU A 81 8.54 4.41 1.44
N THR A 82 9.16 5.56 1.26
CA THR A 82 10.56 5.79 1.63
C THR A 82 10.64 6.54 2.94
N MET A 83 11.35 5.99 3.90
CA MET A 83 11.63 6.61 5.21
C MET A 83 13.12 6.89 5.32
N LYS A 84 13.47 8.12 5.67
CA LYS A 84 14.86 8.57 5.75
C LYS A 84 15.05 9.71 6.75
N GLY A 85 16.29 10.03 7.02
CA GLY A 85 16.70 11.12 7.89
C GLY A 85 17.34 10.62 9.19
N GLU A 86 17.93 11.54 9.94
CA GLU A 86 18.69 11.21 11.16
C GLU A 86 17.78 10.65 12.26
N PHE A 87 16.61 11.25 12.45
CA PHE A 87 15.63 10.78 13.44
C PHE A 87 15.17 9.35 13.09
N PHE A 88 14.83 9.13 11.82
CA PHE A 88 14.45 7.78 11.37
C PHE A 88 15.53 6.75 11.67
N LEU A 89 16.78 7.04 11.34
CA LEU A 89 17.90 6.11 11.59
C LEU A 89 18.09 5.83 13.08
N ALA A 90 17.92 6.86 13.92
CA ALA A 90 18.06 6.71 15.38
C ALA A 90 16.90 5.92 16.01
N HIS A 91 15.72 5.92 15.40
CA HIS A 91 14.48 5.30 15.93
C HIS A 91 13.91 4.23 15.00
N ARG A 92 14.72 3.66 14.15
CA ARG A 92 14.29 2.76 13.08
C ARG A 92 13.42 1.61 13.57
N ASP A 93 13.83 0.91 14.62
CA ASP A 93 13.10 -0.25 15.11
C ASP A 93 11.70 0.12 15.64
N GLU A 94 11.60 1.22 16.37
CA GLU A 94 10.34 1.74 16.87
C GLU A 94 9.41 2.16 15.72
N ILE A 95 9.97 2.85 14.75
CA ILE A 95 9.22 3.32 13.56
C ILE A 95 8.74 2.13 12.74
N MET A 96 9.57 1.12 12.53
CA MET A 96 9.17 -0.09 11.82
C MET A 96 8.08 -0.87 12.55
N HIS A 97 8.08 -0.87 13.89
CA HIS A 97 6.96 -1.42 14.66
C HIS A 97 5.64 -0.70 14.36
N LEU A 98 5.66 0.64 14.27
CA LEU A 98 4.47 1.40 13.89
C LEU A 98 4.01 1.01 12.48
N VAL A 99 4.93 0.89 11.53
CA VAL A 99 4.63 0.49 10.14
C VAL A 99 3.93 -0.87 10.11
N HIS A 100 4.48 -1.86 10.80
CA HIS A 100 3.91 -3.21 10.84
C HIS A 100 2.56 -3.26 11.58
N ASN A 101 2.43 -2.53 12.68
CA ASN A 101 1.17 -2.45 13.41
C ASN A 101 0.06 -1.81 12.56
N HIS A 102 0.39 -0.76 11.83
CA HIS A 102 -0.57 -0.11 10.94
C HIS A 102 -1.04 -1.08 9.84
N GLU A 103 -0.12 -1.79 9.21
CA GLU A 103 -0.47 -2.81 8.20
C GLU A 103 -1.38 -3.90 8.79
N GLN A 104 -1.07 -4.41 9.97
CA GLN A 104 -1.89 -5.43 10.62
C GLN A 104 -3.31 -4.96 10.92
N LEU A 105 -3.47 -3.71 11.36
CA LEU A 105 -4.79 -3.12 11.63
C LEU A 105 -5.59 -2.94 10.35
N GLU A 106 -4.96 -2.39 9.30
CA GLU A 106 -5.62 -2.19 8.01
C GLU A 106 -6.00 -3.53 7.37
N ARG A 107 -5.13 -4.52 7.43
CA ARG A 107 -5.36 -5.85 6.88
C ARG A 107 -6.57 -6.58 7.49
N LYS A 108 -6.90 -6.32 8.74
CA LYS A 108 -8.10 -6.88 9.38
C LYS A 108 -9.39 -6.45 8.69
N GLU A 109 -9.46 -5.17 8.31
CA GLU A 109 -10.62 -4.58 7.66
C GLU A 109 -10.53 -4.64 6.13
N HIS A 110 -9.30 -4.62 5.62
CA HIS A 110 -8.99 -4.57 4.19
C HIS A 110 -7.98 -5.67 3.83
N PRO A 111 -8.42 -6.91 3.61
CA PRO A 111 -7.53 -8.05 3.39
C PRO A 111 -6.50 -7.89 2.27
N LEU A 112 -6.77 -7.02 1.30
CA LEU A 112 -5.89 -6.77 0.16
C LEU A 112 -4.86 -5.68 0.41
N GLN A 113 -4.87 -5.01 1.55
CA GLN A 113 -3.86 -4.04 1.94
C GLN A 113 -2.73 -4.74 2.70
N ARG A 114 -1.61 -4.96 2.02
CA ARG A 114 -0.47 -5.71 2.59
C ARG A 114 0.86 -5.10 2.18
N ILE A 115 1.86 -5.25 3.04
CA ILE A 115 3.26 -4.97 2.71
C ILE A 115 3.79 -6.11 1.85
N ILE A 116 4.51 -5.75 0.78
CA ILE A 116 5.17 -6.72 -0.11
C ILE A 116 6.60 -6.98 0.34
N ALA A 117 7.38 -5.92 0.52
CA ALA A 117 8.80 -6.00 0.85
C ALA A 117 9.30 -4.78 1.62
N GLU A 118 10.41 -4.95 2.28
CA GLU A 118 11.17 -3.92 2.97
C GLU A 118 12.61 -4.00 2.50
N GLU A 119 13.16 -2.88 2.03
CA GLU A 119 14.52 -2.81 1.50
C GLU A 119 15.27 -1.64 2.12
N GLU A 120 16.46 -1.91 2.60
CA GLU A 120 17.39 -0.87 3.07
C GLU A 120 18.32 -0.45 1.93
N LYS A 121 18.41 0.84 1.69
CA LYS A 121 19.29 1.38 0.66
C LYS A 121 19.75 2.80 1.02
N GLU A 122 21.06 3.01 1.05
CA GLU A 122 21.66 4.34 1.20
C GLU A 122 21.13 5.15 2.40
N GLY A 123 20.96 4.50 3.56
CA GLY A 123 20.47 5.15 4.77
C GLY A 123 18.96 5.41 4.79
N ALA A 124 18.22 4.87 3.84
CA ALA A 124 16.77 4.90 3.78
C ALA A 124 16.20 3.49 3.83
N THR A 125 14.94 3.37 4.23
CA THR A 125 14.17 2.12 4.12
C THR A 125 13.01 2.34 3.18
N LEU A 126 12.90 1.50 2.16
CA LEU A 126 11.77 1.45 1.23
C LEU A 126 10.83 0.32 1.64
N VAL A 127 9.59 0.66 1.91
CA VAL A 127 8.48 -0.29 2.12
C VAL A 127 7.58 -0.25 0.89
N THR A 128 7.34 -1.40 0.29
CA THR A 128 6.43 -1.52 -0.84
C THR A 128 5.13 -2.18 -0.42
N THR A 129 4.01 -1.75 -1.01
CA THR A 129 2.67 -2.19 -0.63
C THR A 129 1.86 -2.62 -1.85
N THR A 130 0.86 -3.48 -1.59
CA THR A 130 -0.10 -3.92 -2.61
C THR A 130 -1.13 -2.86 -2.98
N ASP A 131 -1.24 -1.81 -2.17
CA ASP A 131 -2.32 -0.83 -2.26
C ASP A 131 -1.80 0.58 -1.96
N ILE A 132 -2.27 1.56 -2.73
CA ILE A 132 -1.84 2.96 -2.58
C ILE A 132 -2.33 3.57 -1.26
N HIS A 133 -3.51 3.17 -0.79
CA HIS A 133 -4.09 3.69 0.46
C HIS A 133 -3.30 3.22 1.69
N LEU A 134 -2.74 2.01 1.66
CA LEU A 134 -1.88 1.53 2.73
C LEU A 134 -0.60 2.36 2.85
N ALA A 135 0.09 2.60 1.74
CA ALA A 135 1.29 3.44 1.73
C ALA A 135 1.01 4.86 2.25
N ARG A 136 -0.09 5.46 1.78
CA ARG A 136 -0.53 6.77 2.26
C ARG A 136 -0.85 6.75 3.75
N GLY A 137 -1.62 5.78 4.20
CA GLY A 137 -2.03 5.66 5.60
C GLY A 137 -0.85 5.49 6.55
N ILE A 138 0.16 4.71 6.17
CA ILE A 138 1.39 4.56 6.95
C ILE A 138 2.14 5.91 7.01
N GLY A 139 2.30 6.60 5.90
CA GLY A 139 2.93 7.92 5.86
C GLY A 139 2.24 8.94 6.75
N GLU A 140 0.91 8.99 6.73
CA GLU A 140 0.11 9.85 7.62
C GLU A 140 0.29 9.47 9.09
N ALA A 141 0.32 8.18 9.41
CA ALA A 141 0.54 7.69 10.77
C ALA A 141 1.92 8.09 11.30
N LEU A 142 2.97 7.97 10.48
CA LEU A 142 4.32 8.42 10.82
C LEU A 142 4.36 9.92 11.11
N HIS A 143 3.75 10.72 10.24
CA HIS A 143 3.70 12.17 10.44
C HIS A 143 2.89 12.55 11.68
N HIS A 144 1.79 11.86 11.93
CA HIS A 144 0.99 12.09 13.13
C HIS A 144 1.76 11.76 14.43
N ALA A 145 2.50 10.64 14.42
CA ALA A 145 3.22 10.18 15.60
C ALA A 145 4.53 10.94 15.86
N TYR A 146 5.26 11.29 14.82
CA TYR A 146 6.65 11.78 14.92
C TYR A 146 6.88 13.14 14.25
N GLN A 147 5.90 13.72 13.57
CA GLN A 147 6.07 14.90 12.73
C GLN A 147 7.01 14.62 11.53
N GLY A 148 7.89 15.53 11.16
CA GLY A 148 8.74 15.40 9.98
C GLY A 148 8.08 15.88 8.70
N GLU A 149 8.77 15.73 7.58
CA GLU A 149 8.27 16.10 6.26
C GLU A 149 7.63 14.89 5.58
N LEU A 150 6.44 15.08 5.03
CA LEU A 150 5.69 14.05 4.35
C LEU A 150 5.28 14.55 2.95
N ASP A 151 5.76 13.86 1.91
CA ASP A 151 5.49 14.17 0.52
C ASP A 151 4.82 13.01 -0.18
N PHE A 152 3.86 13.33 -1.05
CA PHE A 152 3.16 12.37 -1.89
C PHE A 152 3.35 12.70 -3.36
N HIS A 153 3.64 11.66 -4.17
CA HIS A 153 3.67 11.76 -5.62
C HIS A 153 2.85 10.63 -6.22
N TYR A 154 1.80 10.98 -6.95
CA TYR A 154 0.86 10.03 -7.52
C TYR A 154 0.98 9.97 -9.05
N ASN A 155 1.04 8.75 -9.59
CA ASN A 155 0.94 8.50 -11.02
C ASN A 155 -0.48 7.98 -11.34
N PRO A 156 -1.36 8.83 -11.90
CA PRO A 156 -2.74 8.42 -12.16
C PRO A 156 -2.88 7.41 -13.32
N GLU A 157 -1.92 7.36 -14.23
CA GLU A 157 -1.97 6.44 -15.37
C GLU A 157 -1.74 4.98 -14.95
N GLN A 158 -0.88 4.78 -13.97
CA GLN A 158 -0.51 3.45 -13.48
C GLN A 158 -1.09 3.16 -12.09
N ASN A 159 -1.81 4.12 -11.50
CA ASN A 159 -2.30 4.03 -10.13
C ASN A 159 -1.20 3.66 -9.12
N LEU A 160 -0.08 4.36 -9.18
CA LEU A 160 1.06 4.20 -8.28
C LEU A 160 1.22 5.41 -7.39
N LEU A 161 1.56 5.19 -6.12
CA LEU A 161 1.82 6.24 -5.14
C LEU A 161 3.22 6.10 -4.56
N ARG A 162 3.98 7.18 -4.61
CA ARG A 162 5.24 7.32 -3.88
C ARG A 162 5.03 8.24 -2.69
N VAL A 163 5.38 7.75 -1.52
CA VAL A 163 5.35 8.47 -0.25
C VAL A 163 6.76 8.58 0.25
N THR A 164 7.17 9.79 0.63
CA THR A 164 8.47 10.03 1.27
C THR A 164 8.26 10.70 2.60
N TRP A 165 8.77 10.09 3.66
CA TRP A 165 8.80 10.66 4.99
C TRP A 165 10.24 10.88 5.42
N THR A 166 10.56 12.12 5.82
CA THR A 166 11.90 12.53 6.20
C THR A 166 11.86 13.17 7.59
N HIS A 167 12.66 12.66 8.50
CA HIS A 167 12.79 13.25 9.84
C HIS A 167 14.16 13.02 10.44
#